data_ab1c78826220a821d711dc372160ea41
#
_entry.id   ab1c78826220a821d711dc372160ea41
#
_cell.length_a   1.000
_cell.length_b   1.000
_cell.length_c   1.000
_cell.angle_alpha   90.00
_cell.angle_beta   90.00
_cell.angle_gamma   90.00
#
_symmetry.space_group_name_H-M   'P 1'
#
loop_
_entity.id
_entity.type
_entity.pdbx_description
1 polymer ?
#
loop_
_entity_poly.entity_id
_entity_poly.type
_entity_poly.pdbx_seq_one_letter_code
_entity_poly.pdbx_strand_id
1 'polypeptide(L)'
;MNARLMNENPTGNGRRESFMHLPMPRMTNTFMTNGKYDPSEIIQSVKKGLYMVNFGGGQVDITSGKFVFSCTEGYQIENGKIGHPIKGATLIGDGPQALKKIKMVGNDTCLDDGIGTCGKAGQSVPVGVGQPTLRIDEITVGGTS
;
A
#
# COMPACT_ATOMS: atom_id res chain seq x y z
N MET A 1 21.54 -8.79 6.78
CA MET A 1 21.67 -10.17 6.25
C MET A 1 21.43 -10.19 4.74
N ASN A 2 20.29 -9.69 4.24
CA ASN A 2 19.98 -9.74 2.79
C ASN A 2 21.03 -9.05 1.90
N ALA A 3 21.53 -7.87 2.27
CA ALA A 3 22.57 -7.19 1.50
C ALA A 3 23.81 -8.06 1.29
N ARG A 4 24.23 -8.82 2.31
CA ARG A 4 25.35 -9.76 2.16
C ARG A 4 25.02 -10.93 1.22
N LEU A 5 23.80 -11.45 1.29
CA LEU A 5 23.37 -12.55 0.41
C LEU A 5 23.25 -12.10 -1.05
N MET A 6 22.89 -10.84 -1.27
CA MET A 6 22.73 -10.23 -2.59
C MET A 6 24.00 -9.53 -3.08
N ASN A 7 25.06 -9.55 -2.30
CA ASN A 7 26.32 -8.84 -2.58
C ASN A 7 26.13 -7.33 -2.81
N GLU A 8 25.24 -6.72 -2.00
CA GLU A 8 24.90 -5.30 -2.03
C GLU A 8 25.41 -4.57 -0.79
N ASN A 9 25.53 -3.26 -0.86
CA ASN A 9 25.87 -2.43 0.27
C ASN A 9 24.73 -2.35 1.29
N PRO A 10 25.03 -2.39 2.61
CA PRO A 10 24.01 -2.18 3.63
C PRO A 10 23.37 -0.80 3.50
N THR A 11 22.04 -0.74 3.68
CA THR A 11 21.26 0.49 3.53
C THR A 11 21.10 1.32 4.82
N GLY A 12 21.74 0.91 5.92
CA GLY A 12 21.73 1.67 7.17
C GLY A 12 20.40 1.65 7.94
N ASN A 13 19.56 0.63 7.75
CA ASN A 13 18.22 0.54 8.34
C ASN A 13 18.19 0.14 9.82
N GLY A 14 19.29 0.29 10.55
CA GLY A 14 19.35 0.06 11.99
C GLY A 14 18.68 1.20 12.75
N ARG A 15 17.55 0.89 13.43
CA ARG A 15 16.79 1.86 14.23
C ARG A 15 16.40 1.23 15.57
N ARG A 16 16.16 2.07 16.57
CA ARG A 16 15.67 1.67 17.90
C ARG A 16 14.62 2.67 18.39
N GLU A 17 13.73 2.21 19.24
CA GLU A 17 12.70 3.07 19.82
C GLU A 17 13.26 4.12 20.78
N SER A 18 14.20 3.71 21.63
CA SER A 18 14.84 4.58 22.61
C SER A 18 16.27 4.16 22.88
N PHE A 19 16.97 4.92 23.71
CA PHE A 19 18.33 4.59 24.16
C PHE A 19 18.42 3.27 24.95
N MET A 20 17.32 2.80 25.52
CA MET A 20 17.26 1.55 26.30
C MET A 20 17.14 0.30 25.41
N HIS A 21 16.96 0.46 24.10
CA HIS A 21 16.71 -0.65 23.18
C HIS A 21 17.91 -0.89 22.26
N LEU A 22 18.11 -2.16 21.92
CA LEU A 22 19.14 -2.53 20.94
C LEU A 22 18.67 -2.15 19.51
N PRO A 23 19.56 -1.53 18.73
CA PRO A 23 19.27 -1.28 17.31
C PRO A 23 19.06 -2.59 16.54
N MET A 24 18.09 -2.60 15.65
CA MET A 24 17.84 -3.71 14.75
C MET A 24 17.37 -3.20 13.38
N PRO A 25 17.44 -4.00 12.32
CA PRO A 25 16.88 -3.62 11.03
C PRO A 25 15.37 -3.36 11.14
N ARG A 26 14.95 -2.16 10.75
CA ARG A 26 13.57 -1.67 10.82
C ARG A 26 13.17 -1.03 9.50
N MET A 27 11.87 -0.91 9.29
CA MET A 27 11.35 -0.09 8.20
C MET A 27 11.75 1.37 8.38
N THR A 28 11.93 2.03 7.26
CA THR A 28 11.99 3.48 7.10
C THR A 28 10.78 3.92 6.26
N ASN A 29 10.88 4.99 5.50
CA ASN A 29 9.84 5.32 4.54
C ASN A 29 9.86 4.30 3.39
N THR A 30 8.70 3.72 3.11
CA THR A 30 8.51 2.76 2.02
C THR A 30 7.50 3.34 1.05
N PHE A 31 7.91 3.59 -0.19
CA PHE A 31 7.03 4.18 -1.18
C PHE A 31 7.28 3.61 -2.57
N MET A 32 6.25 3.64 -3.39
CA MET A 32 6.35 3.33 -4.81
C MET A 32 6.71 4.61 -5.57
N THR A 33 7.71 4.52 -6.44
CA THR A 33 8.12 5.64 -7.30
C THR A 33 7.10 5.92 -8.39
N ASN A 34 7.14 7.12 -8.95
CA ASN A 34 6.30 7.53 -10.05
C ASN A 34 6.38 6.59 -11.25
N GLY A 35 5.20 6.29 -11.80
CA GLY A 35 5.05 5.74 -13.13
C GLY A 35 4.91 6.85 -14.18
N LYS A 36 4.30 6.51 -15.32
CA LYS A 36 4.23 7.40 -16.48
C LYS A 36 2.82 7.94 -16.77
N TYR A 37 1.80 7.45 -16.10
CA TYR A 37 0.42 7.79 -16.43
C TYR A 37 -0.09 8.95 -15.57
N ASP A 38 -0.92 9.79 -16.15
CA ASP A 38 -1.72 10.72 -15.36
C ASP A 38 -2.83 9.97 -14.61
N PRO A 39 -3.14 10.33 -13.36
CA PRO A 39 -4.23 9.70 -12.60
C PRO A 39 -5.56 9.67 -13.35
N SER A 40 -5.87 10.70 -14.11
CA SER A 40 -7.09 10.78 -14.92
C SER A 40 -7.11 9.74 -16.03
N GLU A 41 -5.97 9.46 -16.67
CA GLU A 41 -5.87 8.39 -17.67
C GLU A 41 -6.10 7.01 -17.06
N ILE A 42 -5.60 6.81 -15.84
CA ILE A 42 -5.82 5.55 -15.10
C ILE A 42 -7.31 5.34 -14.85
N ILE A 43 -8.00 6.36 -14.32
CA ILE A 43 -9.45 6.29 -14.07
C ILE A 43 -10.23 6.03 -15.36
N GLN A 44 -9.92 6.77 -16.43
CA GLN A 44 -10.58 6.62 -17.74
C GLN A 44 -10.39 5.24 -18.36
N SER A 45 -9.30 4.54 -18.02
CA SER A 45 -9.01 3.19 -18.53
C SER A 45 -9.92 2.10 -17.92
N VAL A 46 -10.65 2.40 -16.83
CA VAL A 46 -11.46 1.44 -16.08
C VAL A 46 -12.90 1.45 -16.59
N LYS A 47 -13.37 0.34 -17.16
CA LYS A 47 -14.78 0.21 -17.60
C LYS A 47 -15.73 0.04 -16.42
N LYS A 48 -15.37 -0.82 -15.47
CA LYS A 48 -16.11 -1.07 -14.25
C LYS A 48 -15.13 -1.41 -13.13
N GLY A 49 -15.21 -0.72 -12.02
CA GLY A 49 -14.27 -0.91 -10.90
C GLY A 49 -14.60 -0.02 -9.72
N LEU A 50 -13.65 0.05 -8.80
CA LEU A 50 -13.73 0.89 -7.61
C LEU A 50 -12.50 1.80 -7.54
N TYR A 51 -12.73 3.05 -7.21
CA TYR A 51 -11.69 4.01 -6.85
C TYR A 51 -11.65 4.11 -5.32
N MET A 52 -10.65 3.49 -4.73
CA MET A 52 -10.45 3.48 -3.28
C MET A 52 -9.45 4.58 -2.92
N VAL A 53 -9.92 5.60 -2.22
CA VAL A 53 -9.14 6.79 -1.88
C VAL A 53 -8.41 6.59 -0.56
N ASN A 54 -9.10 6.02 0.43
CA ASN A 54 -8.54 5.93 1.77
C ASN A 54 -8.93 4.61 2.46
N PHE A 55 -8.03 4.16 3.33
CA PHE A 55 -8.19 2.92 4.08
C PHE A 55 -8.09 3.18 5.58
N GLY A 56 -8.88 2.44 6.34
CA GLY A 56 -8.80 2.40 7.79
C GLY A 56 -7.91 1.26 8.28
N GLY A 57 -8.35 0.60 9.36
CA GLY A 57 -7.65 -0.55 9.91
C GLY A 57 -7.56 -1.72 8.95
N GLY A 58 -6.53 -2.52 9.13
CA GLY A 58 -6.33 -3.74 8.37
C GLY A 58 -5.26 -4.62 8.99
N GLN A 59 -5.06 -5.77 8.40
CA GLN A 59 -4.06 -6.75 8.85
C GLN A 59 -3.32 -7.33 7.65
N VAL A 60 -2.05 -7.62 7.87
CA VAL A 60 -1.20 -8.37 6.94
C VAL A 60 -0.61 -9.55 7.69
N ASP A 61 -0.81 -10.75 7.16
CA ASP A 61 -0.02 -11.92 7.57
C ASP A 61 1.36 -11.82 6.90
N ILE A 62 2.35 -11.49 7.69
CA ILE A 62 3.73 -11.28 7.22
C ILE A 62 4.38 -12.55 6.67
N THR A 63 3.84 -13.73 6.96
CA THR A 63 4.36 -15.01 6.49
C THR A 63 3.82 -15.35 5.10
N SER A 64 2.51 -15.23 4.92
CA SER A 64 1.84 -15.56 3.65
C SER A 64 1.70 -14.37 2.70
N GLY A 65 1.82 -13.14 3.19
CA GLY A 65 1.56 -11.93 2.41
C GLY A 65 0.07 -11.60 2.22
N LYS A 66 -0.83 -12.40 2.81
CA LYS A 66 -2.26 -12.14 2.73
C LYS A 66 -2.64 -10.90 3.52
N PHE A 67 -3.51 -10.09 2.97
CA PHE A 67 -3.96 -8.86 3.62
C PHE A 67 -5.46 -8.65 3.52
N VAL A 68 -5.97 -7.87 4.47
CA VAL A 68 -7.33 -7.36 4.48
C VAL A 68 -7.30 -5.92 4.97
N PHE A 69 -7.92 -4.99 4.24
CA PHE A 69 -8.01 -3.57 4.58
C PHE A 69 -9.42 -3.05 4.37
N SER A 70 -9.95 -2.35 5.36
CA SER A 70 -11.26 -1.69 5.26
C SER A 70 -11.10 -0.36 4.53
N CYS A 71 -11.88 -0.16 3.48
CA CYS A 71 -11.96 1.11 2.76
C CYS A 71 -12.82 2.09 3.56
N THR A 72 -12.30 3.27 3.85
CA THR A 72 -13.02 4.34 4.54
C THR A 72 -13.60 5.36 3.58
N GLU A 73 -12.97 5.51 2.41
CA GLU A 73 -13.45 6.37 1.34
C GLU A 73 -13.22 5.69 -0.02
N GLY A 74 -14.29 5.53 -0.78
CA GLY A 74 -14.21 4.94 -2.11
C GLY A 74 -15.44 5.25 -2.95
N TYR A 75 -15.28 5.10 -4.25
CA TYR A 75 -16.28 5.44 -5.26
C TYR A 75 -16.36 4.34 -6.32
N GLN A 76 -17.54 4.18 -6.91
CA GLN A 76 -17.70 3.34 -8.07
C GLN A 76 -17.10 4.01 -9.32
N ILE A 77 -16.47 3.22 -10.18
CA ILE A 77 -16.07 3.67 -11.51
C ILE A 77 -16.93 2.94 -12.55
N GLU A 78 -17.57 3.72 -13.41
CA GLU A 78 -18.27 3.22 -14.59
C GLU A 78 -17.85 3.99 -15.84
N ASN A 79 -17.43 3.24 -16.86
CA ASN A 79 -17.01 3.80 -18.15
C ASN A 79 -15.99 4.96 -18.02
N GLY A 80 -15.00 4.79 -17.15
CA GLY A 80 -13.95 5.77 -16.94
C GLY A 80 -14.36 7.01 -16.13
N LYS A 81 -15.50 6.98 -15.44
CA LYS A 81 -15.98 8.08 -14.63
C LYS A 81 -16.22 7.66 -13.19
N ILE A 82 -15.81 8.51 -12.27
CA ILE A 82 -16.10 8.34 -10.84
C ILE A 82 -17.58 8.64 -10.62
N GLY A 83 -18.27 7.71 -9.99
CA GLY A 83 -19.70 7.77 -9.71
C GLY A 83 -20.02 7.87 -8.22
N HIS A 84 -20.96 7.06 -7.76
CA HIS A 84 -21.46 7.13 -6.39
C HIS A 84 -20.42 6.62 -5.36
N PRO A 85 -20.42 7.19 -4.14
CA PRO A 85 -19.62 6.68 -3.05
C PRO A 85 -20.08 5.26 -2.66
N ILE A 86 -19.11 4.44 -2.24
CA ILE A 86 -19.37 3.09 -1.73
C ILE A 86 -19.17 3.05 -0.22
N LYS A 87 -19.88 2.16 0.44
CA LYS A 87 -19.79 1.95 1.89
C LYS A 87 -19.45 0.49 2.20
N GLY A 88 -18.62 0.29 3.22
CA GLY A 88 -18.33 -1.06 3.75
C GLY A 88 -17.47 -1.94 2.86
N ALA A 89 -16.78 -1.38 1.89
CA ALA A 89 -15.87 -2.15 1.05
C ALA A 89 -14.61 -2.59 1.82
N THR A 90 -14.19 -3.82 1.59
CA THR A 90 -12.99 -4.39 2.18
C THR A 90 -12.10 -4.97 1.08
N LEU A 91 -10.87 -4.50 1.00
CA LEU A 91 -9.88 -4.99 0.06
C LEU A 91 -9.22 -6.25 0.63
N ILE A 92 -9.26 -7.33 -0.13
CA ILE A 92 -8.71 -8.64 0.27
C ILE A 92 -7.75 -9.11 -0.81
N GLY A 93 -6.56 -9.51 -0.41
CA GLY A 93 -5.59 -9.97 -1.38
C GLY A 93 -4.37 -10.66 -0.78
N ASP A 94 -3.45 -10.93 -1.67
CA ASP A 94 -2.12 -11.45 -1.41
C ASP A 94 -1.12 -10.49 -2.04
N GLY A 95 -0.16 -10.00 -1.27
CA GLY A 95 0.76 -8.96 -1.70
C GLY A 95 1.49 -9.29 -3.01
N PRO A 96 2.21 -10.42 -3.09
CA PRO A 96 2.88 -10.86 -4.32
C PRO A 96 1.95 -10.97 -5.54
N GLN A 97 0.72 -11.44 -5.35
CA GLN A 97 -0.24 -11.53 -6.45
C GLN A 97 -0.80 -10.17 -6.85
N ALA A 98 -1.11 -9.31 -5.89
CA ALA A 98 -1.59 -7.95 -6.15
C ALA A 98 -0.55 -7.14 -6.96
N LEU A 99 0.73 -7.24 -6.59
CA LEU A 99 1.82 -6.56 -7.30
C LEU A 99 1.93 -7.02 -8.78
N LYS A 100 1.70 -8.30 -9.06
CA LYS A 100 1.72 -8.83 -10.43
C LYS A 100 0.53 -8.33 -11.29
N LYS A 101 -0.53 -7.89 -10.63
CA LYS A 101 -1.75 -7.41 -11.28
C LYS A 101 -1.79 -5.90 -11.49
N ILE A 102 -0.74 -5.18 -11.08
CA ILE A 102 -0.62 -3.75 -11.37
C ILE A 102 -0.47 -3.56 -12.88
N LYS A 103 -1.37 -2.79 -13.47
CA LYS A 103 -1.41 -2.50 -14.91
C LYS A 103 -0.94 -1.10 -15.24
N MET A 104 -1.24 -0.14 -14.37
CA MET A 104 -0.86 1.25 -14.58
C MET A 104 -0.39 1.85 -13.26
N VAL A 105 0.62 2.70 -13.35
CA VAL A 105 1.22 3.42 -12.22
C VAL A 105 1.23 4.90 -12.55
N GLY A 106 0.66 5.70 -11.68
CA GLY A 106 0.54 7.14 -11.80
C GLY A 106 1.86 7.89 -11.60
N ASN A 107 1.84 9.16 -11.96
CA ASN A 107 2.97 10.09 -11.81
C ASN A 107 2.82 11.01 -10.60
N ASP A 108 1.91 10.67 -9.69
CA ASP A 108 1.44 11.44 -8.54
C ASP A 108 1.88 10.84 -7.21
N THR A 109 3.06 10.21 -7.13
CA THR A 109 3.56 9.65 -5.87
C THR A 109 3.56 10.71 -4.76
N CYS A 110 2.88 10.39 -3.69
CA CYS A 110 2.84 11.19 -2.47
C CYS A 110 3.06 10.28 -1.25
N LEU A 111 3.72 10.80 -0.24
CA LEU A 111 3.74 10.16 1.07
C LEU A 111 2.41 10.44 1.77
N ASP A 112 1.89 9.43 2.46
CA ASP A 112 0.73 9.57 3.33
C ASP A 112 1.05 10.51 4.49
N ASP A 113 0.14 11.41 4.82
CA ASP A 113 0.29 12.37 5.92
C ASP A 113 0.18 11.71 7.31
N GLY A 114 -0.32 10.47 7.35
CA GLY A 114 -0.41 9.67 8.55
C GLY A 114 0.95 9.11 8.98
N ILE A 115 1.02 8.69 10.22
CA ILE A 115 2.21 8.02 10.79
C ILE A 115 1.96 6.53 10.88
N GLY A 116 2.69 5.76 10.08
CA GLY A 116 2.75 4.32 10.22
C GLY A 116 3.66 3.91 11.39
N THR A 117 3.45 2.72 11.92
CA THR A 117 4.26 2.17 13.00
C THR A 117 4.84 0.81 12.61
N CYS A 118 6.15 0.70 12.70
CA CYS A 118 6.84 -0.59 12.57
C CYS A 118 7.05 -1.20 13.96
N GLY A 119 6.24 -2.19 14.32
CA GLY A 119 6.40 -2.98 15.54
C GLY A 119 7.33 -4.18 15.32
N LYS A 120 8.35 -4.34 16.18
CA LYS A 120 9.26 -5.49 16.12
C LYS A 120 9.94 -5.70 17.48
N ALA A 121 9.89 -6.92 18.00
CA ALA A 121 10.53 -7.31 19.27
C ALA A 121 10.19 -6.33 20.44
N GLY A 122 8.91 -5.98 20.58
CA GLY A 122 8.43 -5.07 21.61
C GLY A 122 8.79 -3.59 21.42
N GLN A 123 9.44 -3.23 20.31
CA GLN A 123 9.79 -1.85 19.99
C GLN A 123 8.90 -1.29 18.86
N SER A 124 8.54 -0.02 18.97
CA SER A 124 7.77 0.71 17.96
C SER A 124 8.58 1.87 17.41
N VAL A 125 8.67 1.99 16.08
CA VAL A 125 9.31 3.15 15.43
C VAL A 125 8.40 3.72 14.35
N PRO A 126 8.33 5.06 14.21
CA PRO A 126 7.52 5.68 13.18
C PRO A 126 8.08 5.39 11.79
N VAL A 127 7.18 5.20 10.83
CA VAL A 127 7.50 4.98 9.42
C VAL A 127 6.52 5.74 8.54
N GLY A 128 6.97 6.17 7.36
CA GLY A 128 6.12 6.71 6.32
C GLY A 128 5.86 5.66 5.23
N VAL A 129 4.72 5.77 4.58
CA VAL A 129 4.38 5.01 3.39
C VAL A 129 3.88 5.95 2.31
N GLY A 130 3.98 5.55 1.06
CA GLY A 130 3.50 6.36 -0.03
C GLY A 130 3.36 5.57 -1.31
N GLN A 131 2.48 6.04 -2.18
CA GLN A 131 2.27 5.45 -3.48
C GLN A 131 1.61 6.45 -4.43
N PRO A 132 1.74 6.26 -5.73
CA PRO A 132 0.93 6.96 -6.72
C PRO A 132 -0.43 6.29 -6.88
N THR A 133 -1.30 6.91 -7.66
CA THR A 133 -2.52 6.24 -8.14
C THR A 133 -2.16 4.98 -8.93
N LEU A 134 -2.80 3.87 -8.57
CA LEU A 134 -2.56 2.56 -9.16
C LEU A 134 -3.81 1.95 -9.75
N ARG A 135 -3.69 1.30 -10.91
CA ARG A 135 -4.70 0.36 -11.39
C ARG A 135 -4.23 -1.06 -11.13
N ILE A 136 -4.99 -1.77 -10.32
CA ILE A 136 -4.79 -3.20 -10.03
C ILE A 136 -6.00 -3.95 -10.58
N ASP A 137 -5.78 -4.90 -11.46
CA ASP A 137 -6.85 -5.71 -12.02
C ASP A 137 -7.15 -6.92 -11.13
N GLU A 138 -8.41 -7.34 -11.11
CA GLU A 138 -8.85 -8.61 -10.48
C GLU A 138 -8.46 -8.77 -9.01
N ILE A 139 -8.55 -7.73 -8.24
CA ILE A 139 -8.39 -7.81 -6.78
C ILE A 139 -9.76 -8.07 -6.13
N THR A 140 -9.77 -8.88 -5.07
CA THR A 140 -11.02 -9.21 -4.38
C THR A 140 -11.47 -8.05 -3.50
N VAL A 141 -12.73 -7.66 -3.67
CA VAL A 141 -13.38 -6.70 -2.79
C VAL A 141 -14.56 -7.38 -2.13
N GLY A 142 -14.51 -7.47 -0.81
CA GLY A 142 -15.63 -7.86 0.05
C GLY A 142 -16.43 -6.62 0.44
N GLY A 143 -17.68 -6.82 0.86
CA GLY A 143 -18.52 -5.75 1.36
C GLY A 143 -19.95 -6.24 1.56
N THR A 144 -20.73 -5.47 2.30
CA THR A 144 -22.19 -5.64 2.39
C THR A 144 -22.81 -4.84 1.25
N SER A 145 -23.62 -5.52 0.44
CA SER A 145 -24.51 -4.89 -0.55
C SER A 145 -25.57 -4.06 0.16
#